data_b2d4ed8731e80083fe5d1ebb790712ea
#
_entry.id   b2d4ed8731e80083fe5d1ebb790712ea
#
_cell.length_a   1.000
_cell.length_b   1.000
_cell.length_c   1.000
_cell.angle_alpha   90.00
_cell.angle_beta   90.00
_cell.angle_gamma   90.00
#
_symmetry.space_group_name_H-M   'P 1'
#
loop_
_entity.id
_entity.type
_entity.pdbx_description
1 polymer ?
#
loop_
_entity_poly.entity_id
_entity_poly.type
_entity_poly.pdbx_seq_one_letter_code
_entity_poly.pdbx_strand_id
1 'polypeptide(L)'
;MKSEKRVILSMGGKGGVGKTSIMTGLAEWFDANQIPVQLLDLDTENKARGSLTHFFGGRVPKINIHTPAGLDAFVDRLSDGIPVILADMGAGAGQITYEWFDRMYPDVAESGIVFTAIGVVTADPSSVESVLAWASRLQDRVVYLIVENSVSEHPDFTYWNESEQARQFKEVFQPAVIRMDYRLPELENAARNHGITLGDIAARANRAPELQKASLVMRAQSYRRRMFAEFEKVKELLLP
;
A
#
# COMPACT_ATOMS: atom_id res chain seq x y z
N MET A 1 -12.58 21.18 -7.18
CA MET A 1 -11.28 21.80 -6.89
C MET A 1 -10.19 20.77 -7.18
N LYS A 2 -9.05 21.19 -7.71
CA LYS A 2 -7.91 20.28 -7.89
C LYS A 2 -7.36 19.97 -6.50
N SER A 3 -7.14 18.70 -6.19
CA SER A 3 -6.53 18.30 -4.91
C SER A 3 -5.13 18.90 -4.82
N GLU A 4 -4.75 19.42 -3.66
CA GLU A 4 -3.39 19.94 -3.43
C GLU A 4 -2.46 18.84 -2.92
N LYS A 5 -3.01 17.79 -2.29
CA LYS A 5 -2.26 16.68 -1.71
C LYS A 5 -3.02 15.37 -1.80
N ARG A 6 -2.30 14.29 -2.09
CA ARG A 6 -2.82 12.93 -2.05
C ARG A 6 -2.21 12.15 -0.89
N VAL A 7 -3.06 11.58 -0.04
CA VAL A 7 -2.63 10.64 1.00
C VAL A 7 -3.09 9.25 0.62
N ILE A 8 -2.14 8.36 0.40
CA ILE A 8 -2.38 6.96 0.03
C ILE A 8 -2.13 6.12 1.27
N LEU A 9 -3.14 5.40 1.72
CA LEU A 9 -3.03 4.51 2.89
C LEU A 9 -3.37 3.07 2.53
N SER A 10 -2.63 2.11 3.06
CA SER A 10 -3.01 0.71 2.99
C SER A 10 -4.11 0.42 4.00
N MET A 11 -5.19 -0.24 3.58
CA MET A 11 -6.31 -0.59 4.45
C MET A 11 -6.48 -2.10 4.58
N GLY A 12 -7.20 -2.54 5.62
CA GLY A 12 -7.50 -3.93 5.89
C GLY A 12 -6.70 -4.51 7.04
N GLY A 13 -7.41 -5.19 7.97
CA GLY A 13 -6.84 -5.80 9.17
C GLY A 13 -6.17 -7.16 8.96
N LYS A 14 -6.27 -7.75 7.75
CA LYS A 14 -5.64 -9.06 7.48
C LYS A 14 -4.13 -8.91 7.28
N GLY A 15 -3.36 -9.62 8.10
CA GLY A 15 -1.91 -9.73 7.94
C GLY A 15 -1.51 -10.64 6.77
N GLY A 16 -0.34 -10.41 6.17
CA GLY A 16 0.25 -11.29 5.15
C GLY A 16 -0.34 -11.21 3.74
N VAL A 17 -1.32 -10.36 3.49
CA VAL A 17 -1.95 -10.21 2.15
C VAL A 17 -1.09 -9.45 1.14
N GLY A 18 0.01 -8.83 1.55
CA GLY A 18 0.93 -8.11 0.68
C GLY A 18 0.83 -6.58 0.72
N LYS A 19 0.15 -5.97 1.70
CA LYS A 19 0.04 -4.50 1.83
C LYS A 19 1.38 -3.79 1.67
N THR A 20 2.33 -4.07 2.55
CA THR A 20 3.68 -3.47 2.50
C THR A 20 4.39 -3.73 1.17
N SER A 21 4.16 -4.87 0.54
CA SER A 21 4.71 -5.18 -0.78
C SER A 21 4.21 -4.24 -1.87
N ILE A 22 2.92 -3.93 -1.84
CA ILE A 22 2.29 -2.95 -2.76
C ILE A 22 2.80 -1.54 -2.46
N MET A 23 2.86 -1.16 -1.17
CA MET A 23 3.37 0.15 -0.76
C MET A 23 4.85 0.35 -1.14
N THR A 24 5.67 -0.71 -1.00
CA THR A 24 7.07 -0.70 -1.47
C THR A 24 7.15 -0.51 -2.99
N GLY A 25 6.31 -1.23 -3.74
CA GLY A 25 6.24 -1.08 -5.20
C GLY A 25 5.80 0.31 -5.66
N LEU A 26 4.82 0.90 -4.97
CA LEU A 26 4.39 2.28 -5.23
C LEU A 26 5.50 3.29 -4.93
N ALA A 27 6.23 3.14 -3.82
CA ALA A 27 7.37 3.99 -3.51
C ALA A 27 8.43 3.96 -4.63
N GLU A 28 8.72 2.77 -5.16
CA GLU A 28 9.61 2.61 -6.30
C GLU A 28 9.05 3.22 -7.60
N TRP A 29 7.72 3.15 -7.80
CA TRP A 29 7.07 3.76 -8.97
C TRP A 29 7.12 5.29 -8.90
N PHE A 30 6.86 5.89 -7.75
CA PHE A 30 7.01 7.33 -7.54
C PHE A 30 8.44 7.79 -7.78
N ASP A 31 9.42 7.08 -7.23
CA ASP A 31 10.85 7.39 -7.41
C ASP A 31 11.26 7.31 -8.89
N ALA A 32 10.85 6.25 -9.60
CA ALA A 32 11.13 6.09 -11.03
C ALA A 32 10.49 7.16 -11.91
N ASN A 33 9.38 7.74 -11.50
CA ASN A 33 8.68 8.83 -12.19
C ASN A 33 9.10 10.22 -11.66
N GLN A 34 10.07 10.29 -10.75
CA GLN A 34 10.57 11.55 -10.15
C GLN A 34 9.46 12.35 -9.46
N ILE A 35 8.48 11.68 -8.89
CA ILE A 35 7.37 12.28 -8.16
C ILE A 35 7.74 12.34 -6.68
N PRO A 36 7.79 13.53 -6.07
CA PRO A 36 8.09 13.66 -4.65
C PRO A 36 7.04 12.93 -3.81
N VAL A 37 7.48 11.99 -2.98
CA VAL A 37 6.63 11.23 -2.07
C VAL A 37 7.25 11.15 -0.68
N GLN A 38 6.44 11.36 0.34
CA GLN A 38 6.80 11.10 1.72
C GLN A 38 6.31 9.70 2.11
N LEU A 39 7.23 8.85 2.57
CA LEU A 39 6.92 7.52 3.04
C LEU A 39 6.73 7.55 4.56
N LEU A 40 5.64 6.95 5.06
CA LEU A 40 5.35 6.79 6.48
C LEU A 40 5.10 5.32 6.81
N ASP A 41 5.77 4.81 7.82
CA ASP A 41 5.55 3.48 8.37
C ASP A 41 4.68 3.62 9.63
N LEU A 42 3.41 3.27 9.50
CA LEU A 42 2.42 3.30 10.58
C LEU A 42 2.18 1.91 11.17
N ASP A 43 2.90 0.89 10.69
CA ASP A 43 2.82 -0.48 11.19
C ASP A 43 3.66 -0.66 12.45
N THR A 44 3.01 -0.61 13.61
CA THR A 44 3.66 -0.82 14.91
C THR A 44 3.82 -2.28 15.30
N GLU A 45 3.14 -3.19 14.60
CA GLU A 45 3.18 -4.63 14.89
C GLU A 45 4.41 -5.31 14.31
N ASN A 46 4.84 -4.91 13.11
CA ASN A 46 6.04 -5.42 12.46
C ASN A 46 7.30 -4.71 12.96
N LYS A 47 7.94 -5.28 13.98
CA LYS A 47 9.11 -4.65 14.63
C LYS A 47 10.44 -4.82 13.89
N ALA A 48 10.59 -5.86 13.04
CA ALA A 48 11.92 -6.24 12.55
C ALA A 48 12.02 -6.51 11.04
N ARG A 49 11.02 -7.05 10.38
CA ARG A 49 11.10 -7.43 8.95
C ARG A 49 9.74 -7.25 8.28
N GLY A 50 9.74 -6.66 7.10
CA GLY A 50 8.55 -6.58 6.25
C GLY A 50 7.74 -5.29 6.39
N SER A 51 8.24 -4.23 7.03
CA SER A 51 7.66 -2.89 7.02
C SER A 51 8.40 -1.97 6.03
N LEU A 52 7.85 -0.81 5.70
CA LEU A 52 8.52 0.16 4.82
C LEU A 52 9.89 0.57 5.36
N THR A 53 10.02 0.76 6.67
CA THR A 53 11.30 1.09 7.30
C THR A 53 12.36 0.01 7.04
N HIS A 54 11.96 -1.26 6.95
CA HIS A 54 12.89 -2.35 6.64
C HIS A 54 13.51 -2.22 5.24
N PHE A 55 12.72 -1.79 4.24
CA PHE A 55 13.16 -1.69 2.84
C PHE A 55 13.87 -0.36 2.52
N PHE A 56 13.46 0.73 3.16
CA PHE A 56 13.93 2.07 2.84
C PHE A 56 14.79 2.70 3.95
N GLY A 57 14.96 2.01 5.07
CA GLY A 57 15.82 2.44 6.17
C GLY A 57 15.38 3.77 6.81
N GLY A 58 16.35 4.56 7.24
CA GLY A 58 16.11 5.82 7.94
C GLY A 58 15.38 6.92 7.15
N ARG A 59 15.09 6.69 5.86
CA ARG A 59 14.26 7.61 5.05
C ARG A 59 12.78 7.55 5.41
N VAL A 60 12.36 6.52 6.14
CA VAL A 60 10.95 6.27 6.48
C VAL A 60 10.76 6.42 7.99
N PRO A 61 10.14 7.50 8.48
CA PRO A 61 9.80 7.61 9.89
C PRO A 61 8.75 6.56 10.26
N LYS A 62 8.96 5.91 11.39
CA LYS A 62 7.99 5.02 12.01
C LYS A 62 7.17 5.80 13.02
N ILE A 63 5.86 5.88 12.81
CA ILE A 63 4.94 6.66 13.64
C ILE A 63 3.94 5.74 14.31
N ASN A 64 3.88 5.78 15.62
CA ASN A 64 2.91 4.99 16.38
C ASN A 64 1.57 5.74 16.52
N ILE A 65 0.67 5.54 15.57
CA ILE A 65 -0.66 6.18 15.57
C ILE A 65 -1.60 5.71 16.70
N HIS A 66 -1.22 4.71 17.49
CA HIS A 66 -1.98 4.28 18.68
C HIS A 66 -1.74 5.20 19.88
N THR A 67 -0.96 6.26 19.74
CA THR A 67 -0.73 7.26 20.78
C THR A 67 -1.15 8.64 20.28
N PRO A 68 -1.61 9.54 21.19
CA PRO A 68 -1.94 10.90 20.81
C PRO A 68 -0.78 11.63 20.12
N ALA A 69 0.41 11.54 20.68
CA ALA A 69 1.61 12.16 20.08
C ALA A 69 1.93 11.60 18.68
N GLY A 70 1.68 10.32 18.42
CA GLY A 70 1.84 9.73 17.09
C GLY A 70 0.78 10.21 16.11
N LEU A 71 -0.46 10.38 16.55
CA LEU A 71 -1.51 10.98 15.72
C LEU A 71 -1.19 12.44 15.38
N ASP A 72 -0.73 13.24 16.36
CA ASP A 72 -0.28 14.62 16.13
C ASP A 72 0.87 14.64 15.10
N ALA A 73 1.88 13.77 15.27
CA ALA A 73 2.98 13.65 14.32
C ALA A 73 2.52 13.25 12.91
N PHE A 74 1.48 12.42 12.78
CA PHE A 74 0.90 12.10 11.48
C PHE A 74 0.20 13.32 10.87
N VAL A 75 -0.60 14.06 11.64
CA VAL A 75 -1.27 15.28 11.18
C VAL A 75 -0.27 16.34 10.75
N ASP A 76 0.82 16.53 11.50
CA ASP A 76 1.89 17.44 11.12
C ASP A 76 2.47 17.12 9.74
N ARG A 77 2.60 15.82 9.40
CA ARG A 77 3.05 15.37 8.07
C ARG A 77 2.06 15.70 6.96
N LEU A 78 0.76 15.78 7.26
CA LEU A 78 -0.22 16.22 6.27
C LEU A 78 -0.01 17.66 5.83
N SER A 79 0.60 18.49 6.68
CA SER A 79 0.90 19.90 6.41
C SER A 79 2.23 20.12 5.68
N ASP A 80 3.08 19.09 5.53
CA ASP A 80 4.34 19.20 4.78
C ASP A 80 4.06 19.53 3.31
N GLY A 81 4.95 20.30 2.66
CA GLY A 81 4.81 20.73 1.25
C GLY A 81 4.97 19.62 0.20
N ILE A 82 5.03 18.34 0.60
CA ILE A 82 5.17 17.20 -0.32
C ILE A 82 3.79 16.80 -0.85
N PRO A 83 3.61 16.66 -2.17
CA PRO A 83 2.29 16.47 -2.78
C PRO A 83 1.68 15.08 -2.51
N VAL A 84 2.50 14.06 -2.27
CA VAL A 84 2.03 12.70 -2.04
C VAL A 84 2.59 12.14 -0.73
N ILE A 85 1.71 11.56 0.09
CA ILE A 85 2.08 10.79 1.28
C ILE A 85 1.67 9.34 1.06
N LEU A 86 2.60 8.42 1.27
CA LEU A 86 2.38 6.98 1.22
C LEU A 86 2.49 6.41 2.64
N ALA A 87 1.37 6.03 3.22
CA ALA A 87 1.26 5.57 4.60
C ALA A 87 0.95 4.07 4.67
N ASP A 88 1.93 3.26 5.09
CA ASP A 88 1.74 1.81 5.26
C ASP A 88 1.21 1.50 6.66
N MET A 89 -0.02 1.01 6.72
CA MET A 89 -0.73 0.75 7.97
C MET A 89 -0.62 -0.71 8.38
N GLY A 90 -0.36 -0.92 9.67
CA GLY A 90 -0.41 -2.25 10.27
C GLY A 90 -1.81 -2.86 10.28
N ALA A 91 -1.88 -4.18 10.45
CA ALA A 91 -3.16 -4.89 10.50
C ALA A 91 -4.05 -4.43 11.67
N GLY A 92 -3.48 -4.04 12.80
CA GLY A 92 -4.20 -3.56 14.00
C GLY A 92 -4.65 -2.10 13.96
N ALA A 93 -4.34 -1.34 12.91
CA ALA A 93 -4.59 0.10 12.88
C ALA A 93 -6.08 0.50 12.70
N GLY A 94 -6.99 -0.43 12.43
CA GLY A 94 -8.37 -0.14 12.03
C GLY A 94 -9.13 0.78 12.98
N GLN A 95 -9.26 0.40 14.25
CA GLN A 95 -10.08 1.15 15.21
C GLN A 95 -9.61 2.61 15.39
N ILE A 96 -8.30 2.81 15.57
CA ILE A 96 -7.74 4.14 15.78
C ILE A 96 -7.87 5.02 14.51
N THR A 97 -7.75 4.40 13.34
CA THR A 97 -7.94 5.08 12.06
C THR A 97 -9.37 5.54 11.88
N TYR A 98 -10.36 4.70 12.23
CA TYR A 98 -11.77 5.08 12.14
C TYR A 98 -12.09 6.25 13.06
N GLU A 99 -11.64 6.21 14.32
CA GLU A 99 -11.83 7.29 15.27
C GLU A 99 -11.18 8.58 14.83
N TRP A 100 -10.00 8.50 14.22
CA TRP A 100 -9.33 9.66 13.64
C TRP A 100 -10.12 10.24 12.47
N PHE A 101 -10.56 9.41 11.51
CA PHE A 101 -11.39 9.85 10.39
C PHE A 101 -12.70 10.49 10.86
N ASP A 102 -13.33 9.94 11.88
CA ASP A 102 -14.58 10.50 12.40
C ASP A 102 -14.42 11.91 13.02
N ARG A 103 -13.24 12.20 13.56
CA ARG A 103 -12.96 13.49 14.24
C ARG A 103 -12.29 14.53 13.36
N MET A 104 -11.32 14.11 12.56
CA MET A 104 -10.40 15.03 11.89
C MET A 104 -10.65 15.17 10.39
N TYR A 105 -11.38 14.22 9.78
CA TYR A 105 -11.57 14.22 8.34
C TYR A 105 -12.21 15.52 7.80
N PRO A 106 -13.24 16.12 8.42
CA PRO A 106 -13.84 17.33 7.88
C PRO A 106 -12.81 18.46 7.70
N ASP A 107 -12.00 18.71 8.73
CA ASP A 107 -10.99 19.77 8.71
C ASP A 107 -9.88 19.48 7.69
N VAL A 108 -9.47 18.22 7.60
CA VAL A 108 -8.43 17.78 6.63
C VAL A 108 -8.93 17.86 5.19
N ALA A 109 -10.19 17.50 4.95
CA ALA A 109 -10.80 17.58 3.62
C ALA A 109 -10.94 19.03 3.13
N GLU A 110 -11.31 19.97 4.03
CA GLU A 110 -11.36 21.40 3.73
C GLU A 110 -10.00 21.97 3.32
N SER A 111 -8.90 21.36 3.77
CA SER A 111 -7.53 21.71 3.38
C SER A 111 -7.13 21.20 1.97
N GLY A 112 -8.04 20.64 1.19
CA GLY A 112 -7.77 20.14 -0.16
C GLY A 112 -7.02 18.79 -0.19
N ILE A 113 -6.96 18.07 0.92
CA ILE A 113 -6.32 16.75 1.03
C ILE A 113 -7.32 15.67 0.63
N VAL A 114 -6.91 14.80 -0.28
CA VAL A 114 -7.71 13.66 -0.74
C VAL A 114 -7.03 12.35 -0.35
N PHE A 115 -7.84 11.41 0.15
CA PHE A 115 -7.36 10.09 0.56
C PHE A 115 -7.63 9.04 -0.51
N THR A 116 -6.64 8.20 -0.79
CA THR A 116 -6.79 6.94 -1.53
C THR A 116 -6.53 5.78 -0.58
N ALA A 117 -7.52 4.93 -0.39
CA ALA A 117 -7.40 3.73 0.43
C ALA A 117 -7.13 2.50 -0.46
N ILE A 118 -5.99 1.86 -0.26
CA ILE A 118 -5.59 0.66 -1.00
C ILE A 118 -5.98 -0.58 -0.21
N GLY A 119 -6.97 -1.31 -0.72
CA GLY A 119 -7.35 -2.63 -0.22
C GLY A 119 -6.65 -3.74 -1.00
N VAL A 120 -6.01 -4.67 -0.30
CA VAL A 120 -5.38 -5.83 -0.93
C VAL A 120 -6.21 -7.07 -0.68
N VAL A 121 -6.74 -7.66 -1.74
CA VAL A 121 -7.52 -8.90 -1.71
C VAL A 121 -6.72 -10.05 -2.32
N THR A 122 -6.91 -11.23 -1.79
CA THR A 122 -6.29 -12.47 -2.22
C THR A 122 -7.36 -13.55 -2.40
N ALA A 123 -6.99 -14.77 -2.72
CA ALA A 123 -7.90 -15.93 -2.72
C ALA A 123 -8.49 -16.25 -1.34
N ASP A 124 -7.91 -15.74 -0.24
CA ASP A 124 -8.43 -15.91 1.12
C ASP A 124 -9.63 -14.97 1.35
N PRO A 125 -10.85 -15.49 1.61
CA PRO A 125 -12.03 -14.68 1.88
C PRO A 125 -11.83 -13.64 2.98
N SER A 126 -11.04 -13.96 4.02
CA SER A 126 -10.79 -13.04 5.13
C SER A 126 -10.04 -11.77 4.72
N SER A 127 -9.31 -11.79 3.60
CA SER A 127 -8.71 -10.58 3.01
C SER A 127 -9.78 -9.64 2.47
N VAL A 128 -10.78 -10.18 1.80
CA VAL A 128 -11.93 -9.44 1.27
C VAL A 128 -12.77 -8.86 2.41
N GLU A 129 -13.17 -9.71 3.37
CA GLU A 129 -13.96 -9.30 4.54
C GLU A 129 -13.28 -8.15 5.30
N SER A 130 -11.96 -8.22 5.46
CA SER A 130 -11.17 -7.19 6.11
C SER A 130 -11.20 -5.85 5.35
N VAL A 131 -11.13 -5.88 4.02
CA VAL A 131 -11.26 -4.68 3.18
C VAL A 131 -12.66 -4.10 3.28
N LEU A 132 -13.70 -4.93 3.20
CA LEU A 132 -15.10 -4.50 3.30
C LEU A 132 -15.43 -3.90 4.67
N ALA A 133 -14.88 -4.47 5.76
CA ALA A 133 -15.02 -3.92 7.10
C ALA A 133 -14.43 -2.50 7.21
N TRP A 134 -13.29 -2.26 6.58
CA TRP A 134 -12.72 -0.91 6.50
C TRP A 134 -13.58 0.02 5.66
N ALA A 135 -14.03 -0.41 4.49
CA ALA A 135 -14.86 0.39 3.61
C ALA A 135 -16.18 0.80 4.26
N SER A 136 -16.81 -0.07 5.06
CA SER A 136 -18.03 0.26 5.81
C SER A 136 -17.83 1.40 6.82
N ARG A 137 -16.60 1.65 7.27
CA ARG A 137 -16.26 2.73 8.19
C ARG A 137 -15.76 3.98 7.47
N LEU A 138 -14.95 3.83 6.44
CA LEU A 138 -14.41 4.96 5.69
C LEU A 138 -15.45 5.58 4.76
N GLN A 139 -16.38 4.78 4.24
CA GLN A 139 -17.46 5.21 3.34
C GLN A 139 -16.93 6.02 2.14
N ASP A 140 -17.54 7.16 1.84
CA ASP A 140 -17.20 8.07 0.74
C ASP A 140 -16.08 9.09 1.06
N ARG A 141 -15.48 8.97 2.24
CA ARG A 141 -14.37 9.84 2.69
C ARG A 141 -13.04 9.54 1.98
N VAL A 142 -12.97 8.47 1.23
CA VAL A 142 -11.76 8.05 0.51
C VAL A 142 -12.12 7.55 -0.88
N VAL A 143 -11.16 7.60 -1.79
CA VAL A 143 -11.23 6.88 -3.07
C VAL A 143 -10.63 5.50 -2.88
N TYR A 144 -11.27 4.46 -3.42
CA TYR A 144 -10.83 3.08 -3.25
C TYR A 144 -10.03 2.58 -4.45
N LEU A 145 -8.86 2.03 -4.16
CA LEU A 145 -8.06 1.24 -5.08
C LEU A 145 -7.94 -0.19 -4.54
N ILE A 146 -8.44 -1.16 -5.27
CA ILE A 146 -8.34 -2.57 -4.87
C ILE A 146 -7.24 -3.25 -5.69
N VAL A 147 -6.39 -3.98 -4.99
CA VAL A 147 -5.32 -4.77 -5.57
C VAL A 147 -5.66 -6.25 -5.42
N GLU A 148 -5.99 -6.92 -6.53
CA GLU A 148 -6.07 -8.38 -6.60
C GLU A 148 -4.66 -8.94 -6.61
N ASN A 149 -4.18 -9.40 -5.44
CA ASN A 149 -2.82 -9.88 -5.28
C ASN A 149 -2.75 -11.40 -5.37
N SER A 150 -2.10 -11.90 -6.41
CA SER A 150 -1.88 -13.34 -6.63
C SER A 150 -0.79 -13.88 -5.69
N VAL A 151 -1.20 -14.56 -4.64
CA VAL A 151 -0.29 -15.24 -3.69
C VAL A 151 0.04 -16.69 -4.11
N SER A 152 -0.52 -17.15 -5.20
CA SER A 152 -0.29 -18.45 -5.85
C SER A 152 -0.31 -18.31 -7.36
N GLU A 153 0.18 -19.34 -8.08
CA GLU A 153 0.18 -19.35 -9.55
C GLU A 153 -1.25 -19.36 -10.16
N HIS A 154 -2.20 -19.93 -9.44
CA HIS A 154 -3.60 -20.03 -9.84
C HIS A 154 -4.50 -19.45 -8.73
N PRO A 155 -4.56 -18.11 -8.60
CA PRO A 155 -5.37 -17.47 -7.57
C PRO A 155 -6.85 -17.59 -7.89
N ASP A 156 -7.65 -17.91 -6.89
CA ASP A 156 -9.10 -17.92 -6.97
C ASP A 156 -9.68 -16.66 -6.32
N PHE A 157 -10.17 -15.73 -7.12
CA PHE A 157 -10.84 -14.51 -6.67
C PHE A 157 -12.38 -14.63 -6.69
N THR A 158 -12.93 -15.85 -6.72
CA THR A 158 -14.39 -16.05 -6.81
C THR A 158 -15.11 -15.34 -5.66
N TYR A 159 -14.61 -15.42 -4.43
CA TYR A 159 -15.23 -14.74 -3.29
C TYR A 159 -15.27 -13.20 -3.47
N TRP A 160 -14.18 -12.60 -3.94
CA TRP A 160 -14.15 -11.16 -4.26
C TRP A 160 -15.10 -10.81 -5.42
N ASN A 161 -15.21 -11.67 -6.39
CA ASN A 161 -16.01 -11.40 -7.60
C ASN A 161 -17.49 -11.60 -7.38
N GLU A 162 -17.90 -12.57 -6.56
CA GLU A 162 -19.27 -13.08 -6.52
C GLU A 162 -19.99 -12.89 -5.19
N SER A 163 -19.28 -12.63 -4.07
CA SER A 163 -19.95 -12.41 -2.79
C SER A 163 -20.85 -11.17 -2.85
N GLU A 164 -22.00 -11.23 -2.19
CA GLU A 164 -22.98 -10.15 -2.20
C GLU A 164 -22.40 -8.85 -1.64
N GLN A 165 -21.65 -8.95 -0.55
CA GLN A 165 -21.01 -7.80 0.08
C GLN A 165 -19.96 -7.12 -0.83
N ALA A 166 -19.18 -7.92 -1.57
CA ALA A 166 -18.21 -7.35 -2.52
C ALA A 166 -18.90 -6.72 -3.73
N ARG A 167 -20.03 -7.29 -4.20
CA ARG A 167 -20.85 -6.68 -5.26
C ARG A 167 -21.41 -5.34 -4.80
N GLN A 168 -22.02 -5.28 -3.62
CA GLN A 168 -22.57 -4.04 -3.05
C GLN A 168 -21.46 -2.98 -2.91
N PHE A 169 -20.30 -3.35 -2.41
CA PHE A 169 -19.15 -2.44 -2.33
C PHE A 169 -18.75 -1.88 -3.69
N LYS A 170 -18.63 -2.74 -4.71
CA LYS A 170 -18.29 -2.33 -6.08
C LYS A 170 -19.35 -1.41 -6.69
N GLU A 171 -20.62 -1.68 -6.42
CA GLU A 171 -21.74 -0.90 -6.94
C GLU A 171 -21.79 0.50 -6.31
N VAL A 172 -21.59 0.59 -5.00
CA VAL A 172 -21.66 1.86 -4.25
C VAL A 172 -20.42 2.73 -4.48
N PHE A 173 -19.22 2.15 -4.36
CA PHE A 173 -17.99 2.93 -4.34
C PHE A 173 -17.22 2.92 -5.67
N GLN A 174 -17.57 2.06 -6.61
CA GLN A 174 -16.94 1.95 -7.94
C GLN A 174 -15.39 1.96 -7.87
N PRO A 175 -14.77 1.08 -7.04
CA PRO A 175 -13.34 1.11 -6.84
C PRO A 175 -12.59 0.83 -8.15
N ALA A 176 -11.45 1.48 -8.34
CA ALA A 176 -10.51 1.01 -9.33
C ALA A 176 -9.91 -0.33 -8.89
N VAL A 177 -9.66 -1.22 -9.83
CA VAL A 177 -9.09 -2.55 -9.57
C VAL A 177 -7.86 -2.75 -10.44
N ILE A 178 -6.75 -3.14 -9.82
CA ILE A 178 -5.52 -3.55 -10.48
C ILE A 178 -5.12 -4.95 -10.04
N ARG A 179 -4.26 -5.61 -10.81
CA ARG A 179 -3.80 -6.98 -10.53
C ARG A 179 -2.30 -7.04 -10.33
N MET A 180 -1.91 -7.76 -9.29
CA MET A 180 -0.51 -8.12 -9.07
C MET A 180 -0.32 -9.60 -9.32
N ASP A 181 0.60 -9.90 -10.21
CA ASP A 181 0.94 -11.27 -10.55
C ASP A 181 1.56 -12.03 -9.39
N TYR A 182 1.51 -13.34 -9.47
CA TYR A 182 2.23 -14.21 -8.54
C TYR A 182 3.72 -13.92 -8.57
N ARG A 183 4.26 -13.68 -7.39
CA ARG A 183 5.68 -13.49 -7.18
C ARG A 183 6.27 -14.76 -6.56
N LEU A 184 7.23 -15.33 -7.24
CA LEU A 184 7.91 -16.52 -6.74
C LEU A 184 8.49 -16.30 -5.35
N PRO A 185 8.34 -17.26 -4.42
CA PRO A 185 8.83 -17.12 -3.04
C PRO A 185 10.33 -16.82 -2.95
N GLU A 186 11.13 -17.34 -3.90
CA GLU A 186 12.57 -17.06 -3.97
C GLU A 186 12.84 -15.55 -4.12
N LEU A 187 12.11 -14.86 -4.99
CA LEU A 187 12.26 -13.42 -5.20
C LEU A 187 11.77 -12.62 -3.98
N GLU A 188 10.65 -13.02 -3.40
CA GLU A 188 10.10 -12.38 -2.21
C GLU A 188 11.04 -12.55 -1.00
N ASN A 189 11.52 -13.75 -0.77
CA ASN A 189 12.42 -14.05 0.33
C ASN A 189 13.77 -13.33 0.16
N ALA A 190 14.30 -13.25 -1.08
CA ALA A 190 15.49 -12.49 -1.37
C ALA A 190 15.34 -11.02 -0.98
N ALA A 191 14.27 -10.36 -1.40
CA ALA A 191 13.99 -8.97 -1.04
C ALA A 191 13.86 -8.78 0.48
N ARG A 192 13.03 -9.62 1.13
CA ARG A 192 12.74 -9.54 2.56
C ARG A 192 13.96 -9.84 3.44
N ASN A 193 14.74 -10.86 3.11
CA ASN A 193 15.89 -11.26 3.93
C ASN A 193 17.03 -10.24 3.90
N HIS A 194 17.17 -9.51 2.80
CA HIS A 194 18.21 -8.49 2.63
C HIS A 194 17.70 -7.07 2.90
N GLY A 195 16.41 -6.87 3.16
CA GLY A 195 15.83 -5.54 3.38
C GLY A 195 16.01 -4.62 2.17
N ILE A 196 15.82 -5.15 0.96
CA ILE A 196 16.03 -4.43 -0.29
C ILE A 196 14.79 -4.51 -1.17
N THR A 197 14.64 -3.55 -2.06
CA THR A 197 13.50 -3.50 -2.98
C THR A 197 13.69 -4.40 -4.20
N LEU A 198 12.64 -4.60 -4.98
CA LEU A 198 12.76 -5.28 -6.28
C LEU A 198 13.60 -4.44 -7.26
N GLY A 199 13.56 -3.11 -7.15
CA GLY A 199 14.39 -2.21 -7.93
C GLY A 199 15.88 -2.41 -7.64
N ASP A 200 16.24 -2.57 -6.36
CA ASP A 200 17.63 -2.85 -5.97
C ASP A 200 18.12 -4.18 -6.56
N ILE A 201 17.28 -5.23 -6.53
CA ILE A 201 17.61 -6.52 -7.17
C ILE A 201 17.74 -6.34 -8.69
N ALA A 202 16.78 -5.68 -9.32
CA ALA A 202 16.75 -5.43 -10.76
C ALA A 202 17.94 -4.62 -11.27
N ALA A 203 18.41 -3.66 -10.46
CA ALA A 203 19.57 -2.81 -10.73
C ALA A 203 20.91 -3.43 -10.31
N ARG A 204 20.90 -4.63 -9.68
CA ARG A 204 22.08 -5.27 -9.08
C ARG A 204 22.81 -4.36 -8.07
N ALA A 205 22.03 -3.57 -7.33
CA ALA A 205 22.59 -2.61 -6.37
C ALA A 205 23.27 -3.29 -5.17
N ASN A 206 22.80 -4.48 -4.78
CA ASN A 206 23.38 -5.28 -3.72
C ASN A 206 24.38 -6.30 -4.28
N ARG A 207 25.56 -6.43 -3.65
CA ARG A 207 26.65 -7.31 -4.10
C ARG A 207 26.59 -8.73 -3.55
N ALA A 208 25.60 -9.11 -2.75
CA ALA A 208 25.45 -10.47 -2.25
C ALA A 208 25.34 -11.44 -3.42
N PRO A 209 26.14 -12.54 -3.47
CA PRO A 209 26.21 -13.42 -4.64
C PRO A 209 24.85 -14.02 -5.04
N GLU A 210 24.01 -14.35 -4.07
CA GLU A 210 22.67 -14.89 -4.28
C GLU A 210 21.74 -13.91 -5.00
N LEU A 211 21.95 -12.60 -4.83
CA LEU A 211 21.18 -11.54 -5.47
C LEU A 211 21.68 -11.20 -6.89
N GLN A 212 22.88 -11.67 -7.24
CA GLN A 212 23.48 -11.44 -8.57
C GLN A 212 23.07 -12.48 -9.61
N LYS A 213 22.34 -13.54 -9.22
CA LYS A 213 21.85 -14.57 -10.15
C LYS A 213 21.03 -13.94 -11.27
N ALA A 214 21.41 -14.20 -12.53
CA ALA A 214 20.75 -13.63 -13.68
C ALA A 214 19.24 -13.91 -13.70
N SER A 215 18.82 -15.12 -13.31
CA SER A 215 17.41 -15.51 -13.24
C SER A 215 16.63 -14.65 -12.23
N LEU A 216 17.21 -14.37 -11.07
CA LEU A 216 16.57 -13.55 -10.03
C LEU A 216 16.42 -12.10 -10.50
N VAL A 217 17.48 -11.53 -11.09
CA VAL A 217 17.48 -10.17 -11.64
C VAL A 217 16.43 -10.03 -12.75
N MET A 218 16.39 -10.97 -13.70
CA MET A 218 15.40 -10.94 -14.78
C MET A 218 13.96 -11.04 -14.27
N ARG A 219 13.72 -11.88 -13.25
CA ARG A 219 12.41 -11.98 -12.59
C ARG A 219 12.02 -10.69 -11.90
N ALA A 220 12.93 -10.06 -11.17
CA ALA A 220 12.68 -8.77 -10.53
C ALA A 220 12.35 -7.68 -11.57
N GLN A 221 13.12 -7.59 -12.66
CA GLN A 221 12.87 -6.66 -13.75
C GLN A 221 11.50 -6.88 -14.40
N SER A 222 11.18 -8.14 -14.70
CA SER A 222 9.92 -8.50 -15.35
C SER A 222 8.71 -8.22 -14.45
N TYR A 223 8.78 -8.64 -13.18
CA TYR A 223 7.71 -8.38 -12.22
C TYR A 223 7.49 -6.87 -12.00
N ARG A 224 8.57 -6.12 -11.75
CA ARG A 224 8.53 -4.67 -11.55
C ARG A 224 7.91 -3.94 -12.75
N ARG A 225 8.27 -4.31 -13.98
CA ARG A 225 7.68 -3.71 -15.18
C ARG A 225 6.17 -3.92 -15.26
N ARG A 226 5.67 -5.15 -14.96
CA ARG A 226 4.22 -5.43 -14.96
C ARG A 226 3.50 -4.69 -13.84
N MET A 227 4.07 -4.69 -12.64
CA MET A 227 3.54 -3.93 -11.51
C MET A 227 3.42 -2.44 -11.82
N PHE A 228 4.44 -1.84 -12.44
CA PHE A 228 4.41 -0.43 -12.84
C PHE A 228 3.35 -0.14 -13.91
N ALA A 229 3.14 -1.07 -14.84
CA ALA A 229 2.07 -0.95 -15.82
C ALA A 229 0.68 -0.96 -15.16
N GLU A 230 0.48 -1.71 -14.08
CA GLU A 230 -0.75 -1.66 -13.31
C GLU A 230 -0.94 -0.30 -12.59
N PHE A 231 0.10 0.23 -11.96
CA PHE A 231 0.04 1.55 -11.31
C PHE A 231 -0.23 2.68 -12.32
N GLU A 232 0.30 2.60 -13.53
CA GLU A 232 0.06 3.61 -14.57
C GLU A 232 -1.41 3.67 -14.98
N LYS A 233 -2.17 2.57 -14.94
CA LYS A 233 -3.60 2.55 -15.24
C LYS A 233 -4.43 3.40 -14.26
N VAL A 234 -3.94 3.59 -13.05
CA VAL A 234 -4.66 4.22 -11.94
C VAL A 234 -3.93 5.45 -11.39
N LYS A 235 -3.02 6.01 -12.17
CA LYS A 235 -2.18 7.13 -11.71
C LYS A 235 -2.98 8.35 -11.23
N GLU A 236 -4.17 8.58 -11.78
CA GLU A 236 -5.06 9.66 -11.37
C GLU A 236 -5.58 9.50 -9.92
N LEU A 237 -5.57 8.28 -9.39
CA LEU A 237 -5.89 7.99 -8.01
C LEU A 237 -4.67 8.05 -7.09
N LEU A 238 -3.48 8.13 -7.67
CA LEU A 238 -2.20 8.15 -6.96
C LEU A 238 -1.59 9.57 -6.89
N LEU A 239 -2.08 10.49 -7.70
CA LEU A 239 -1.60 11.86 -7.81
C LEU A 239 -2.65 12.86 -7.30
N PRO A 240 -2.22 14.07 -6.85
CA PRO A 240 -3.12 15.16 -6.49
C PRO A 240 -4.03 15.61 -7.60
#